data_c4bb9faec4851fb8156586558538a11f
#
_entry.id   c4bb9faec4851fb8156586558538a11f
#
_cell.length_a   1.000
_cell.length_b   1.000
_cell.length_c   1.000
_cell.angle_alpha   90.00
_cell.angle_beta   90.00
_cell.angle_gamma   90.00
#
_symmetry.space_group_name_H-M   'P 1'
#
loop_
_entity.id
_entity.type
_entity.pdbx_description
1 polymer ?
#
loop_
_entity_poly.entity_id
_entity_poly.type
_entity_poly.pdbx_seq_one_letter_code
_entity_poly.pdbx_strand_id
1 'polypeptide(L)'
;INKAKGIPITDRSGVFSNTKLKRAIFGSVTNPLRQSLLKGAIEIETSGNPPGMEGMGYRLGTKSPPTGAYELYNDAVVDQALASLTAQQQARAITNVPMNALGEAIMDLRYDDGGTGRGGAFYRGGGLIQITGHNNYQEVQNILARKGINVDLIANPELVNDTRYALPAALAYLEYAGLTNTVAEDMSAKRLNNMINSGAGRDIAENRWNAVISSLRAAGNTVEADELELRNEYAAQRKIGFTGATIETRVDGSIGPSSRAVMRSYLTRRGVTTTQNTPDDELVILVNEN
;
A
#
# COMPACT_ATOMS: atom_id res chain seq x y z
N ILE A 1 15.56 20.70 9.04
CA ILE A 1 14.09 20.49 9.12
C ILE A 1 13.60 21.36 10.27
N ASN A 2 13.12 22.56 9.93
CA ASN A 2 12.59 23.50 10.91
C ASN A 2 11.27 22.97 11.47
N LYS A 3 11.17 22.98 12.80
CA LYS A 3 10.02 22.65 13.63
C LYS A 3 8.68 22.94 12.94
N ALA A 4 8.06 21.94 12.35
CA ALA A 4 6.65 21.99 11.98
C ALA A 4 5.83 21.83 13.28
N LYS A 5 5.68 22.93 14.03
CA LYS A 5 4.80 22.97 15.19
C LYS A 5 3.35 22.81 14.72
N GLY A 6 2.71 21.71 15.12
CA GLY A 6 1.27 21.61 15.27
C GLY A 6 0.41 21.92 14.04
N ILE A 7 0.84 21.53 12.83
CA ILE A 7 0.01 21.67 11.64
C ILE A 7 -0.84 20.41 11.51
N PRO A 8 -2.17 20.47 11.59
CA PRO A 8 -3.01 19.30 11.37
C PRO A 8 -2.75 18.73 9.96
N ILE A 9 -2.55 17.42 9.85
CA ILE A 9 -2.38 16.72 8.58
C ILE A 9 -3.70 16.72 7.81
N THR A 10 -4.81 16.79 8.54
CA THR A 10 -6.15 16.80 7.97
C THR A 10 -6.87 18.10 8.29
N ASP A 11 -7.27 18.82 7.27
CA ASP A 11 -8.53 19.54 7.30
C ASP A 11 -9.60 18.64 6.66
N ARG A 12 -10.87 19.05 6.74
CA ARG A 12 -12.01 18.30 6.20
C ARG A 12 -11.99 18.12 4.66
N SER A 13 -10.96 18.59 3.99
CA SER A 13 -10.75 18.54 2.53
C SER A 13 -9.64 17.56 2.08
N GLY A 14 -9.08 16.77 3.00
CA GLY A 14 -8.10 15.71 2.72
C GLY A 14 -6.69 15.99 3.22
N VAL A 15 -5.92 14.92 3.39
CA VAL A 15 -4.57 14.84 4.01
C VAL A 15 -3.56 15.85 3.46
N PHE A 16 -3.81 16.44 2.29
CA PHE A 16 -2.84 17.28 1.57
C PHE A 16 -3.33 18.68 1.18
N SER A 17 -4.42 19.17 1.73
CA SER A 17 -4.91 20.53 1.44
C SER A 17 -3.99 21.62 2.00
N ASN A 18 -3.13 21.31 2.98
CA ASN A 18 -2.23 22.28 3.59
C ASN A 18 -0.95 22.49 2.77
N THR A 19 -0.86 23.63 2.08
CA THR A 19 0.31 24.01 1.25
C THR A 19 1.64 24.06 2.02
N LYS A 20 1.62 24.40 3.33
CA LYS A 20 2.84 24.41 4.17
C LYS A 20 3.32 23.00 4.47
N LEU A 21 2.39 22.09 4.72
CA LEU A 21 2.67 20.68 4.93
C LEU A 21 3.20 20.07 3.63
N LYS A 22 2.54 20.32 2.48
CA LYS A 22 3.05 19.93 1.15
C LYS A 22 4.50 20.35 0.96
N ARG A 23 4.87 21.61 1.24
CA ARG A 23 6.24 22.11 1.10
C ARG A 23 7.22 21.46 2.08
N ALA A 24 6.83 21.26 3.32
CA ALA A 24 7.71 20.65 4.33
C ALA A 24 8.01 19.17 4.00
N ILE A 25 7.04 18.47 3.43
CA ILE A 25 7.11 17.04 3.11
C ILE A 25 7.80 16.80 1.78
N PHE A 26 7.34 17.49 0.76
CA PHE A 26 7.82 17.30 -0.59
C PHE A 26 9.07 18.15 -0.90
N GLY A 27 9.43 19.11 -0.04
CA GLY A 27 10.67 19.88 -0.20
C GLY A 27 11.94 19.03 -0.11
N SER A 28 11.87 17.85 0.50
CA SER A 28 12.96 16.87 0.52
C SER A 28 12.86 15.81 -0.60
N VAL A 29 11.71 15.72 -1.28
CA VAL A 29 11.50 14.83 -2.41
C VAL A 29 11.29 15.70 -3.63
N THR A 30 12.34 15.95 -4.37
CA THR A 30 12.33 16.87 -5.53
C THR A 30 11.74 16.25 -6.79
N ASN A 31 11.64 14.94 -6.86
CA ASN A 31 11.07 14.23 -8.02
C ASN A 31 9.54 14.25 -7.95
N PRO A 32 8.83 14.91 -8.88
CA PRO A 32 7.36 15.02 -8.87
C PRO A 32 6.65 13.67 -8.91
N LEU A 33 7.20 12.71 -9.64
CA LEU A 33 6.66 11.36 -9.75
C LEU A 33 6.71 10.63 -8.42
N ARG A 34 7.86 10.68 -7.72
CA ARG A 34 8.00 10.08 -6.38
C ARG A 34 7.05 10.73 -5.38
N GLN A 35 6.86 12.06 -5.45
CA GLN A 35 5.88 12.77 -4.61
C GLN A 35 4.46 12.26 -4.83
N SER A 36 4.08 12.05 -6.07
CA SER A 36 2.72 11.60 -6.42
C SER A 36 2.48 10.14 -6.06
N LEU A 37 3.49 9.27 -6.23
CA LEU A 37 3.44 7.89 -5.76
C LEU A 37 3.20 7.83 -4.24
N LEU A 38 3.95 8.63 -3.48
CA LEU A 38 3.76 8.74 -2.03
C LEU A 38 2.37 9.24 -1.67
N LYS A 39 1.90 10.28 -2.35
CA LYS A 39 0.59 10.87 -2.09
C LYS A 39 -0.54 9.90 -2.42
N GLY A 40 -0.50 9.25 -3.59
CA GLY A 40 -1.52 8.29 -3.99
C GLY A 40 -1.57 7.08 -3.05
N ALA A 41 -0.40 6.58 -2.61
CA ALA A 41 -0.32 5.51 -1.62
C ALA A 41 -1.03 5.89 -0.31
N ILE A 42 -0.70 7.05 0.26
CA ILE A 42 -1.28 7.52 1.52
C ILE A 42 -2.80 7.77 1.38
N GLU A 43 -3.23 8.36 0.27
CA GLU A 43 -4.65 8.67 0.04
C GLU A 43 -5.53 7.41 0.04
N ILE A 44 -5.06 6.34 -0.58
CA ILE A 44 -5.79 5.06 -0.61
C ILE A 44 -5.75 4.37 0.76
N GLU A 45 -4.59 4.31 1.43
CA GLU A 45 -4.48 3.66 2.74
C GLU A 45 -5.31 4.36 3.82
N THR A 46 -5.40 5.69 3.76
CA THR A 46 -6.17 6.45 4.75
C THR A 46 -7.62 6.66 4.36
N SER A 47 -7.99 6.49 3.08
CA SER A 47 -9.29 6.91 2.53
C SER A 47 -9.63 8.36 2.92
N GLY A 48 -8.61 9.22 3.03
CA GLY A 48 -8.75 10.61 3.49
C GLY A 48 -8.94 10.79 5.00
N ASN A 49 -8.86 9.71 5.79
CA ASN A 49 -8.96 9.77 7.25
C ASN A 49 -7.63 10.18 7.91
N PRO A 50 -7.68 10.76 9.11
CA PRO A 50 -6.49 11.02 9.90
C PRO A 50 -5.75 9.72 10.25
N PRO A 51 -4.42 9.78 10.44
CA PRO A 51 -3.66 8.62 10.86
C PRO A 51 -4.17 8.09 12.20
N GLY A 52 -4.22 6.79 12.35
CA GLY A 52 -4.68 6.11 13.56
C GLY A 52 -4.07 4.72 13.68
N MET A 53 -4.14 4.16 14.87
CA MET A 53 -3.82 2.75 15.06
C MET A 53 -4.98 1.89 14.58
N GLU A 54 -4.66 0.75 13.96
CA GLU A 54 -5.63 -0.25 13.53
C GLU A 54 -6.54 -0.66 14.68
N GLY A 55 -7.83 -0.73 14.40
CA GLY A 55 -8.82 -1.22 15.36
C GLY A 55 -8.74 -2.75 15.50
N MET A 56 -8.75 -3.24 16.74
CA MET A 56 -8.65 -4.68 17.05
C MET A 56 -10.02 -5.32 17.34
N GLY A 57 -11.10 -4.65 16.92
CA GLY A 57 -12.47 -5.05 17.21
C GLY A 57 -13.02 -6.13 16.28
N TYR A 58 -12.32 -7.26 16.13
CA TYR A 58 -12.78 -8.37 15.29
C TYR A 58 -13.96 -9.12 15.92
N ARG A 59 -14.89 -9.58 15.06
CA ARG A 59 -15.93 -10.55 15.40
C ARG A 59 -15.47 -11.92 14.93
N LEU A 60 -15.82 -12.97 15.67
CA LEU A 60 -15.44 -14.34 15.28
C LEU A 60 -15.98 -14.71 13.90
N GLY A 61 -17.28 -14.55 13.68
CA GLY A 61 -17.93 -14.94 12.44
C GLY A 61 -18.11 -16.45 12.28
N THR A 62 -18.22 -16.91 11.04
CA THR A 62 -18.40 -18.31 10.64
C THR A 62 -17.34 -18.75 9.64
N LYS A 63 -17.05 -20.07 9.60
CA LYS A 63 -16.10 -20.66 8.64
C LYS A 63 -16.72 -20.89 7.25
N SER A 64 -18.05 -21.15 7.20
CA SER A 64 -18.72 -21.44 5.94
C SER A 64 -20.17 -20.90 5.93
N PRO A 65 -20.50 -19.92 5.07
CA PRO A 65 -19.52 -19.10 4.34
C PRO A 65 -18.63 -18.32 5.32
N PRO A 66 -17.39 -18.01 4.95
CA PRO A 66 -16.47 -17.28 5.86
C PRO A 66 -16.99 -15.88 6.11
N THR A 67 -16.99 -15.47 7.39
CA THR A 67 -17.36 -14.12 7.86
C THR A 67 -16.52 -13.73 9.06
N GLY A 68 -16.44 -12.41 9.35
CA GLY A 68 -15.71 -11.90 10.51
C GLY A 68 -14.22 -12.23 10.45
N ALA A 69 -13.65 -12.75 11.54
CA ALA A 69 -12.23 -13.10 11.59
C ALA A 69 -11.86 -14.22 10.59
N TYR A 70 -12.76 -15.17 10.33
CA TYR A 70 -12.54 -16.25 9.36
C TYR A 70 -12.54 -15.78 7.89
N GLU A 71 -13.13 -14.64 7.59
CA GLU A 71 -13.04 -14.01 6.26
C GLU A 71 -11.66 -13.35 6.05
N LEU A 72 -11.09 -12.81 7.11
CA LEU A 72 -9.87 -12.01 7.07
C LEU A 72 -8.59 -12.82 7.29
N TYR A 73 -8.70 -13.95 8.00
CA TYR A 73 -7.56 -14.75 8.44
C TYR A 73 -7.79 -16.23 8.22
N ASN A 74 -6.67 -16.98 8.11
CA ASN A 74 -6.71 -18.44 8.02
C ASN A 74 -7.38 -19.05 9.26
N ASP A 75 -8.25 -20.05 9.04
CA ASP A 75 -9.02 -20.74 10.09
C ASP A 75 -8.15 -21.22 11.26
N ALA A 76 -6.98 -21.80 10.96
CA ALA A 76 -6.08 -22.31 11.99
C ALA A 76 -5.56 -21.20 12.93
N VAL A 77 -5.28 -20.01 12.40
CA VAL A 77 -4.86 -18.85 13.19
C VAL A 77 -6.00 -18.34 14.07
N VAL A 78 -7.22 -18.28 13.53
CA VAL A 78 -8.40 -17.85 14.28
C VAL A 78 -8.74 -18.85 15.39
N ASP A 79 -8.69 -20.15 15.09
CA ASP A 79 -8.95 -21.21 16.07
C ASP A 79 -7.89 -21.21 17.21
N GLN A 80 -6.63 -21.04 16.87
CA GLN A 80 -5.55 -20.96 17.85
C GLN A 80 -5.68 -19.70 18.72
N ALA A 81 -5.99 -18.56 18.13
CA ALA A 81 -6.26 -17.33 18.85
C ALA A 81 -7.44 -17.51 19.81
N LEU A 82 -8.54 -18.07 19.31
CA LEU A 82 -9.73 -18.34 20.12
C LEU A 82 -9.41 -19.26 21.31
N ALA A 83 -8.65 -20.33 21.09
CA ALA A 83 -8.24 -21.27 22.14
C ALA A 83 -7.37 -20.63 23.22
N SER A 84 -6.64 -19.57 22.92
CA SER A 84 -5.80 -18.84 23.89
C SER A 84 -6.61 -17.93 24.83
N LEU A 85 -7.88 -17.65 24.49
CA LEU A 85 -8.74 -16.75 25.26
C LEU A 85 -9.36 -17.44 26.48
N THR A 86 -9.68 -16.64 27.50
CA THR A 86 -10.48 -17.11 28.64
C THR A 86 -11.90 -17.49 28.21
N ALA A 87 -12.59 -18.30 28.97
CA ALA A 87 -13.96 -18.74 28.68
C ALA A 87 -14.94 -17.55 28.49
N GLN A 88 -14.75 -16.47 29.26
CA GLN A 88 -15.56 -15.26 29.11
C GLN A 88 -15.29 -14.54 27.78
N GLN A 89 -14.03 -14.46 27.37
CA GLN A 89 -13.64 -13.87 26.10
C GLN A 89 -14.13 -14.70 24.90
N GLN A 90 -14.02 -16.03 24.98
CA GLN A 90 -14.56 -16.94 23.97
C GLN A 90 -16.07 -16.80 23.82
N ALA A 91 -16.80 -16.76 24.93
CA ALA A 91 -18.25 -16.57 24.92
C ALA A 91 -18.66 -15.26 24.20
N ARG A 92 -17.92 -14.17 24.41
CA ARG A 92 -18.15 -12.92 23.69
C ARG A 92 -17.84 -13.02 22.21
N ALA A 93 -16.75 -13.71 21.80
CA ALA A 93 -16.40 -13.91 20.42
C ALA A 93 -17.47 -14.71 19.66
N ILE A 94 -18.00 -15.77 20.26
CA ILE A 94 -19.04 -16.63 19.68
C ILE A 94 -20.37 -15.85 19.52
N THR A 95 -20.67 -14.90 20.37
CA THR A 95 -21.89 -14.09 20.27
C THR A 95 -21.80 -12.97 19.22
N ASN A 96 -20.79 -12.96 18.39
CA ASN A 96 -20.56 -11.96 17.33
C ASN A 96 -20.44 -10.51 17.83
N VAL A 97 -20.07 -10.31 19.08
CA VAL A 97 -19.76 -8.98 19.62
C VAL A 97 -18.34 -8.62 19.22
N PRO A 98 -18.05 -7.38 18.81
CA PRO A 98 -16.69 -6.92 18.59
C PRO A 98 -15.83 -7.21 19.82
N MET A 99 -14.66 -7.80 19.62
CA MET A 99 -13.83 -8.30 20.70
C MET A 99 -12.35 -8.00 20.47
N ASN A 100 -11.80 -7.05 21.23
CA ASN A 100 -10.40 -6.67 21.13
C ASN A 100 -9.45 -7.84 21.47
N ALA A 101 -9.79 -8.66 22.47
CA ALA A 101 -8.94 -9.79 22.88
C ALA A 101 -8.75 -10.82 21.75
N LEU A 102 -9.74 -11.07 20.91
CA LEU A 102 -9.57 -11.94 19.74
C LEU A 102 -8.62 -11.31 18.72
N GLY A 103 -8.79 -10.03 18.43
CA GLY A 103 -7.89 -9.30 17.54
C GLY A 103 -6.46 -9.27 18.05
N GLU A 104 -6.25 -8.97 19.34
CA GLU A 104 -4.95 -9.01 19.98
C GLU A 104 -4.29 -10.39 19.85
N ALA A 105 -5.02 -11.45 20.19
CA ALA A 105 -4.50 -12.82 20.09
C ALA A 105 -4.16 -13.23 18.64
N ILE A 106 -4.93 -12.81 17.64
CA ILE A 106 -4.62 -13.04 16.22
C ILE A 106 -3.33 -12.30 15.84
N MET A 107 -3.18 -11.04 16.25
CA MET A 107 -1.98 -10.26 15.92
C MET A 107 -0.74 -10.80 16.62
N ASP A 108 -0.85 -11.24 17.87
CA ASP A 108 0.27 -11.86 18.61
C ASP A 108 0.74 -13.16 17.98
N LEU A 109 -0.16 -13.92 17.34
CA LEU A 109 0.22 -15.11 16.58
C LEU A 109 0.85 -14.82 15.22
N ARG A 110 0.56 -13.66 14.64
CA ARG A 110 1.02 -13.31 13.29
C ARG A 110 2.28 -12.49 13.26
N TYR A 111 2.52 -11.68 14.26
CA TYR A 111 3.62 -10.72 14.27
C TYR A 111 4.53 -10.95 15.48
N ASP A 112 5.82 -11.01 15.20
CA ASP A 112 6.86 -11.01 16.22
C ASP A 112 6.89 -9.64 16.93
N ASP A 113 7.07 -9.65 18.23
CA ASP A 113 7.24 -8.46 19.05
C ASP A 113 8.72 -8.04 19.20
N GLY A 114 9.64 -8.69 18.47
CA GLY A 114 11.08 -8.42 18.55
C GLY A 114 11.72 -8.77 19.89
N GLY A 115 11.09 -9.65 20.66
CA GLY A 115 11.56 -10.02 22.01
C GLY A 115 11.31 -8.96 23.07
N THR A 116 10.43 -7.98 22.82
CA THR A 116 10.09 -6.93 23.79
C THR A 116 9.16 -7.41 24.90
N GLY A 117 8.51 -8.57 24.73
CA GLY A 117 7.51 -9.13 25.64
C GLY A 117 6.18 -8.39 25.67
N ARG A 118 5.91 -7.51 24.65
CA ARG A 118 4.69 -6.71 24.56
C ARG A 118 3.62 -7.32 23.68
N GLY A 119 3.94 -8.39 22.94
CA GLY A 119 3.09 -9.04 21.96
C GLY A 119 3.07 -8.33 20.61
N GLY A 120 2.71 -9.08 19.55
CA GLY A 120 2.65 -8.57 18.18
C GLY A 120 1.59 -7.49 17.99
N ALA A 121 0.49 -7.54 18.75
CA ALA A 121 -0.58 -6.56 18.75
C ALA A 121 -0.15 -5.15 19.17
N PHE A 122 0.94 -5.04 19.93
CA PHE A 122 1.52 -3.74 20.30
C PHE A 122 2.01 -2.97 19.07
N TYR A 123 2.49 -3.69 18.05
CA TYR A 123 2.98 -3.14 16.77
C TYR A 123 1.96 -3.32 15.64
N ARG A 124 0.66 -3.22 15.96
CA ARG A 124 -0.40 -3.23 14.96
C ARG A 124 -0.31 -2.06 13.99
N GLY A 125 -1.02 -2.15 12.88
CA GLY A 125 -1.03 -1.12 11.86
C GLY A 125 -1.23 0.29 12.41
N GLY A 126 -0.39 1.22 12.01
CA GLY A 126 -0.44 2.60 12.45
C GLY A 126 0.11 3.59 11.43
N GLY A 127 -0.22 4.87 11.63
CA GLY A 127 0.23 5.95 10.74
C GLY A 127 -0.55 6.01 9.43
N LEU A 128 -0.01 6.82 8.50
CA LEU A 128 -0.65 7.13 7.21
C LEU A 128 -0.65 5.94 6.23
N ILE A 129 0.20 4.94 6.43
CA ILE A 129 0.36 3.78 5.54
C ILE A 129 0.27 2.46 6.29
N GLN A 130 -0.28 2.47 7.50
CA GLN A 130 -0.51 1.29 8.32
C GLN A 130 0.77 0.45 8.52
N ILE A 131 1.84 1.09 9.06
CA ILE A 131 3.08 0.42 9.43
C ILE A 131 2.76 -0.65 10.45
N THR A 132 3.06 -1.92 10.15
CA THR A 132 2.67 -3.07 10.97
C THR A 132 3.87 -3.97 11.27
N GLY A 133 3.98 -4.45 12.50
CA GLY A 133 5.03 -5.37 12.97
C GLY A 133 6.29 -4.67 13.45
N HIS A 134 6.88 -5.23 14.52
CA HIS A 134 8.06 -4.68 15.20
C HIS A 134 9.19 -4.30 14.24
N ASN A 135 9.56 -5.19 13.33
CA ASN A 135 10.68 -4.95 12.40
C ASN A 135 10.47 -3.73 11.51
N ASN A 136 9.24 -3.50 11.04
CA ASN A 136 8.91 -2.33 10.23
C ASN A 136 9.02 -1.04 11.05
N TYR A 137 8.52 -1.04 12.29
CA TYR A 137 8.69 0.09 13.21
C TYR A 137 10.16 0.38 13.50
N GLN A 138 10.98 -0.67 13.71
CA GLN A 138 12.41 -0.53 13.96
C GLN A 138 13.14 0.08 12.75
N GLU A 139 12.86 -0.39 11.53
CA GLU A 139 13.50 0.13 10.33
C GLU A 139 13.09 1.57 10.04
N VAL A 140 11.81 1.89 10.23
CA VAL A 140 11.32 3.27 10.13
C VAL A 140 12.04 4.17 11.14
N GLN A 141 12.16 3.75 12.39
CA GLN A 141 12.90 4.49 13.42
C GLN A 141 14.37 4.71 13.02
N ASN A 142 15.05 3.68 12.51
CA ASN A 142 16.42 3.74 12.06
C ASN A 142 16.60 4.76 10.91
N ILE A 143 15.67 4.79 9.94
CA ILE A 143 15.70 5.75 8.84
C ILE A 143 15.45 7.17 9.35
N LEU A 144 14.48 7.35 10.24
CA LEU A 144 14.21 8.66 10.85
C LEU A 144 15.42 9.18 11.62
N ALA A 145 16.08 8.34 12.40
CA ALA A 145 17.31 8.72 13.14
C ALA A 145 18.43 9.15 12.18
N ARG A 146 18.66 8.43 11.07
CA ARG A 146 19.63 8.86 10.03
C ARG A 146 19.28 10.21 9.40
N LYS A 147 18.01 10.60 9.42
CA LYS A 147 17.53 11.92 8.93
C LYS A 147 17.51 13.00 10.03
N GLY A 148 18.03 12.70 11.22
CA GLY A 148 18.07 13.63 12.37
C GLY A 148 16.73 13.77 13.09
N ILE A 149 15.79 12.85 12.89
CA ILE A 149 14.49 12.80 13.57
C ILE A 149 14.57 11.72 14.64
N ASN A 150 14.80 12.15 15.88
CA ASN A 150 14.88 11.25 17.03
C ASN A 150 13.48 10.98 17.57
N VAL A 151 13.03 9.75 17.43
CA VAL A 151 11.74 9.26 17.95
C VAL A 151 11.90 7.79 18.34
N ASP A 152 11.32 7.38 19.45
CA ASP A 152 11.32 5.98 19.90
C ASP A 152 9.98 5.32 19.54
N LEU A 153 9.92 4.76 18.34
CA LEU A 153 8.74 4.05 17.83
C LEU A 153 8.63 2.63 18.39
N ILE A 154 9.70 2.09 18.94
CA ILE A 154 9.69 0.76 19.54
C ILE A 154 9.05 0.81 20.93
N ALA A 155 9.34 1.83 21.71
CA ALA A 155 8.68 2.04 22.98
C ALA A 155 7.28 2.62 22.83
N ASN A 156 7.02 3.41 21.78
CA ASN A 156 5.81 4.20 21.60
C ASN A 156 5.35 4.15 20.12
N PRO A 157 4.83 3.01 19.63
CA PRO A 157 4.44 2.86 18.23
C PRO A 157 3.32 3.81 17.80
N GLU A 158 2.48 4.25 18.72
CA GLU A 158 1.41 5.23 18.47
C GLU A 158 1.92 6.59 17.98
N LEU A 159 3.22 6.90 18.17
CA LEU A 159 3.82 8.15 17.68
C LEU A 159 3.83 8.24 16.15
N VAL A 160 3.66 7.15 15.42
CA VAL A 160 3.44 7.21 13.95
C VAL A 160 2.16 7.95 13.56
N ASN A 161 1.25 8.17 14.52
CA ASN A 161 0.02 8.95 14.34
C ASN A 161 0.17 10.42 14.76
N ASP A 162 1.26 10.78 15.45
CA ASP A 162 1.53 12.16 15.83
C ASP A 162 1.82 13.01 14.58
N THR A 163 1.24 14.19 14.52
CA THR A 163 1.37 15.12 13.39
C THR A 163 2.83 15.47 13.04
N ARG A 164 3.75 15.31 13.99
CA ARG A 164 5.19 15.53 13.77
C ARG A 164 5.87 14.39 13.05
N TYR A 165 5.37 13.15 13.23
CA TYR A 165 6.04 11.94 12.80
C TYR A 165 5.29 11.15 11.73
N ALA A 166 3.96 11.28 11.65
CA ALA A 166 3.12 10.46 10.76
C ALA A 166 3.62 10.43 9.32
N LEU A 167 3.98 11.58 8.80
CA LEU A 167 4.41 11.66 7.43
C LEU A 167 5.90 11.38 7.23
N PRO A 168 6.83 11.86 8.10
CA PRO A 168 8.19 11.34 8.10
C PRO A 168 8.26 9.81 8.21
N ALA A 169 7.41 9.18 9.04
CA ALA A 169 7.36 7.73 9.19
C ALA A 169 6.86 7.05 7.91
N ALA A 170 5.81 7.55 7.27
CA ALA A 170 5.32 7.03 6.00
C ALA A 170 6.39 7.12 4.90
N LEU A 171 7.10 8.25 4.80
CA LEU A 171 8.22 8.41 3.87
C LEU A 171 9.36 7.45 4.15
N ALA A 172 9.71 7.26 5.42
CA ALA A 172 10.75 6.34 5.84
C ALA A 172 10.38 4.88 5.51
N TYR A 173 9.12 4.49 5.74
CA TYR A 173 8.65 3.16 5.38
C TYR A 173 8.70 2.90 3.88
N LEU A 174 8.24 3.83 3.06
CA LEU A 174 8.30 3.67 1.60
C LEU A 174 9.74 3.66 1.08
N GLU A 175 10.66 4.40 1.72
CA GLU A 175 12.09 4.31 1.44
C GLU A 175 12.65 2.93 1.82
N TYR A 176 12.28 2.40 2.98
CA TYR A 176 12.60 1.03 3.40
C TYR A 176 12.05 -0.01 2.42
N ALA A 177 10.82 0.15 1.99
CA ALA A 177 10.20 -0.69 0.95
C ALA A 177 10.83 -0.54 -0.44
N GLY A 178 11.82 0.35 -0.60
CA GLY A 178 12.61 0.52 -1.81
C GLY A 178 12.13 1.59 -2.77
N LEU A 179 11.23 2.49 -2.38
CA LEU A 179 10.82 3.62 -3.21
C LEU A 179 11.92 4.70 -3.25
N THR A 180 12.85 4.55 -4.18
CA THR A 180 13.88 5.53 -4.52
C THR A 180 13.44 6.38 -5.73
N ASN A 181 14.20 7.42 -6.05
CA ASN A 181 13.92 8.21 -7.28
C ASN A 181 14.02 7.34 -8.54
N THR A 182 15.07 6.52 -8.65
CA THR A 182 15.29 5.62 -9.80
C THR A 182 14.17 4.58 -9.91
N VAL A 183 13.73 4.02 -8.78
CA VAL A 183 12.61 3.06 -8.77
C VAL A 183 11.29 3.73 -9.15
N ALA A 184 11.09 5.00 -8.81
CA ALA A 184 9.89 5.74 -9.20
C ALA A 184 9.77 5.89 -10.72
N GLU A 185 10.89 6.03 -11.43
CA GLU A 185 10.91 6.15 -12.90
C GLU A 185 10.42 4.87 -13.59
N ASP A 186 10.64 3.70 -12.98
CA ASP A 186 10.21 2.39 -13.49
C ASP A 186 9.00 1.80 -12.74
N MET A 187 8.26 2.63 -12.00
CA MET A 187 7.13 2.15 -11.19
C MET A 187 5.97 1.69 -12.05
N SER A 188 5.33 0.60 -11.64
CA SER A 188 4.05 0.11 -12.16
C SER A 188 3.03 -0.03 -11.03
N ALA A 189 1.75 -0.14 -11.36
CA ALA A 189 0.68 -0.35 -10.39
C ALA A 189 0.94 -1.59 -9.51
N LYS A 190 1.32 -2.71 -10.12
CA LYS A 190 1.66 -3.95 -9.40
C LYS A 190 2.85 -3.74 -8.45
N ARG A 191 3.92 -3.08 -8.91
CA ARG A 191 5.10 -2.84 -8.08
C ARG A 191 4.78 -1.95 -6.89
N LEU A 192 4.04 -0.85 -7.09
CA LEU A 192 3.60 0.03 -6.02
C LEU A 192 2.74 -0.72 -5.00
N ASN A 193 1.78 -1.53 -5.48
CA ASN A 193 0.94 -2.36 -4.62
C ASN A 193 1.77 -3.33 -3.77
N ASN A 194 2.72 -4.03 -4.38
CA ASN A 194 3.58 -4.99 -3.68
C ASN A 194 4.48 -4.33 -2.62
N MET A 195 4.88 -3.08 -2.83
CA MET A 195 5.67 -2.32 -1.84
C MET A 195 4.86 -1.91 -0.61
N ILE A 196 3.57 -1.66 -0.79
CA ILE A 196 2.69 -1.22 0.29
C ILE A 196 2.03 -2.41 0.97
N ASN A 197 1.41 -3.29 0.18
CA ASN A 197 0.71 -4.48 0.66
C ASN A 197 0.66 -5.54 -0.46
N SER A 198 1.58 -6.49 -0.44
CA SER A 198 1.67 -7.55 -1.45
C SER A 198 0.47 -8.50 -1.47
N GLY A 199 -0.34 -8.52 -0.40
CA GLY A 199 -1.56 -9.30 -0.31
C GLY A 199 -2.82 -8.60 -0.85
N ALA A 200 -2.73 -7.32 -1.19
CA ALA A 200 -3.87 -6.58 -1.72
C ALA A 200 -4.20 -6.99 -3.16
N GLY A 201 -5.50 -7.09 -3.44
CA GLY A 201 -6.00 -7.50 -4.76
C GLY A 201 -5.74 -6.46 -5.87
N ARG A 202 -6.06 -6.88 -7.10
CA ARG A 202 -5.90 -6.07 -8.32
C ARG A 202 -6.63 -4.73 -8.22
N ASP A 203 -7.89 -4.73 -7.81
CA ASP A 203 -8.73 -3.53 -7.73
C ASP A 203 -8.11 -2.46 -6.82
N ILE A 204 -7.47 -2.88 -5.74
CA ILE A 204 -6.75 -1.96 -4.85
C ILE A 204 -5.50 -1.39 -5.52
N ALA A 205 -4.76 -2.22 -6.27
CA ALA A 205 -3.60 -1.77 -7.03
C ALA A 205 -3.97 -0.72 -8.08
N GLU A 206 -5.04 -0.95 -8.82
CA GLU A 206 -5.56 -0.01 -9.83
C GLU A 206 -6.06 1.29 -9.18
N ASN A 207 -6.80 1.20 -8.09
CA ASN A 207 -7.26 2.38 -7.36
C ASN A 207 -6.09 3.23 -6.85
N ARG A 208 -5.03 2.61 -6.32
CA ARG A 208 -3.80 3.32 -5.92
C ARG A 208 -3.14 4.00 -7.11
N TRP A 209 -3.04 3.33 -8.24
CA TRP A 209 -2.44 3.86 -9.45
C TRP A 209 -3.22 5.06 -10.00
N ASN A 210 -4.53 4.94 -10.09
CA ASN A 210 -5.42 6.02 -10.51
C ASN A 210 -5.38 7.23 -9.57
N ALA A 211 -5.24 7.00 -8.26
CA ALA A 211 -5.04 8.07 -7.29
C ALA A 211 -3.71 8.82 -7.52
N VAL A 212 -2.64 8.11 -7.88
CA VAL A 212 -1.34 8.73 -8.25
C VAL A 212 -1.49 9.61 -9.48
N ILE A 213 -2.10 9.10 -10.56
CA ILE A 213 -2.33 9.84 -11.81
C ILE A 213 -3.19 11.09 -11.54
N SER A 214 -4.30 10.93 -10.83
CA SER A 214 -5.19 12.03 -10.46
C SER A 214 -4.46 13.10 -9.63
N SER A 215 -3.58 12.68 -8.74
CA SER A 215 -2.76 13.57 -7.92
C SER A 215 -1.75 14.38 -8.75
N LEU A 216 -1.12 13.75 -9.76
CA LEU A 216 -0.22 14.45 -10.69
C LEU A 216 -0.99 15.51 -11.50
N ARG A 217 -2.12 15.13 -12.07
CA ARG A 217 -2.98 16.07 -12.84
C ARG A 217 -3.45 17.25 -11.97
N ALA A 218 -3.88 17.00 -10.75
CA ALA A 218 -4.28 18.03 -9.81
C ALA A 218 -3.14 18.99 -9.40
N ALA A 219 -1.89 18.51 -9.48
CA ALA A 219 -0.71 19.33 -9.23
C ALA A 219 -0.20 20.09 -10.48
N GLY A 220 -0.86 19.93 -11.63
CA GLY A 220 -0.47 20.53 -12.90
C GLY A 220 0.63 19.77 -13.66
N ASN A 221 1.02 18.59 -13.19
CA ASN A 221 2.02 17.72 -13.83
C ASN A 221 1.30 16.79 -14.82
N THR A 222 0.74 17.35 -15.88
CA THR A 222 -0.07 16.61 -16.86
C THR A 222 0.77 15.67 -17.72
N VAL A 223 1.98 16.08 -18.12
CA VAL A 223 2.89 15.25 -18.93
C VAL A 223 3.29 14.00 -18.15
N GLU A 224 3.72 14.15 -16.90
CA GLU A 224 4.08 13.02 -16.04
C GLU A 224 2.88 12.12 -15.74
N ALA A 225 1.66 12.69 -15.64
CA ALA A 225 0.44 11.91 -15.46
C ALA A 225 0.14 11.06 -16.69
N ASP A 226 0.25 11.63 -17.89
CA ASP A 226 0.03 10.93 -19.15
C ASP A 226 1.09 9.84 -19.37
N GLU A 227 2.35 10.13 -19.06
CA GLU A 227 3.42 9.11 -19.09
C GLU A 227 3.15 7.95 -18.14
N LEU A 228 2.62 8.22 -16.94
CA LEU A 228 2.27 7.19 -15.97
C LEU A 228 1.06 6.37 -16.41
N GLU A 229 0.07 6.99 -17.00
CA GLU A 229 -1.11 6.32 -17.54
C GLU A 229 -0.71 5.30 -18.62
N LEU A 230 0.24 5.67 -19.46
CA LEU A 230 0.76 4.82 -20.54
C LEU A 230 1.86 3.85 -20.08
N ARG A 231 2.33 3.92 -18.85
CA ARG A 231 3.48 3.12 -18.38
C ARG A 231 3.18 1.64 -18.29
N ASN A 232 1.96 1.28 -17.93
CA ASN A 232 1.53 -0.12 -17.93
C ASN A 232 1.52 -0.68 -19.36
N GLU A 233 1.12 0.10 -20.34
CA GLU A 233 1.13 -0.22 -21.76
C GLU A 233 2.56 -0.38 -22.26
N TYR A 234 3.47 0.53 -21.92
CA TYR A 234 4.89 0.41 -22.23
C TYR A 234 5.51 -0.84 -21.63
N ALA A 235 5.22 -1.13 -20.36
CA ALA A 235 5.73 -2.31 -19.69
C ALA A 235 5.23 -3.60 -20.37
N ALA A 236 3.95 -3.66 -20.71
CA ALA A 236 3.35 -4.78 -21.40
C ALA A 236 3.95 -4.97 -22.80
N GLN A 237 4.12 -3.89 -23.57
CA GLN A 237 4.76 -3.95 -24.91
C GLN A 237 6.19 -4.47 -24.83
N ARG A 238 7.00 -4.00 -23.89
CA ARG A 238 8.36 -4.50 -23.68
C ARG A 238 8.39 -5.98 -23.28
N LYS A 239 7.47 -6.38 -22.40
CA LYS A 239 7.38 -7.75 -21.91
C LYS A 239 7.03 -8.76 -23.00
N ILE A 240 6.23 -8.37 -23.99
CA ILE A 240 5.91 -9.19 -25.16
C ILE A 240 6.98 -9.14 -26.25
N GLY A 241 8.10 -8.44 -26.02
CA GLY A 241 9.26 -8.39 -26.93
C GLY A 241 9.23 -7.26 -27.94
N PHE A 242 8.44 -6.22 -27.74
CA PHE A 242 8.49 -5.01 -28.57
C PHE A 242 9.79 -4.26 -28.27
N THR A 243 10.56 -3.95 -29.30
CA THR A 243 11.89 -3.34 -29.18
C THR A 243 11.97 -1.92 -29.75
N GLY A 244 10.89 -1.45 -30.40
CA GLY A 244 10.90 -0.20 -31.13
C GLY A 244 11.65 -0.23 -32.46
N ALA A 245 12.12 -1.41 -32.91
CA ALA A 245 12.91 -1.55 -34.11
C ALA A 245 12.08 -1.35 -35.40
N THR A 246 10.78 -1.62 -35.37
CA THR A 246 9.83 -1.40 -36.46
C THR A 246 8.58 -0.67 -35.96
N ILE A 247 7.75 -0.17 -36.88
CA ILE A 247 6.48 0.48 -36.55
C ILE A 247 5.56 -0.51 -35.82
N GLU A 248 5.56 -1.78 -36.22
CA GLU A 248 4.73 -2.82 -35.61
C GLU A 248 5.19 -3.24 -34.21
N THR A 249 6.46 -3.03 -33.89
CA THR A 249 7.07 -3.35 -32.58
C THR A 249 7.41 -2.11 -31.78
N ARG A 250 6.82 -0.97 -32.12
CA ARG A 250 7.07 0.30 -31.47
C ARG A 250 6.54 0.26 -30.03
N VAL A 251 7.39 0.69 -29.08
CA VAL A 251 7.01 0.90 -27.69
C VAL A 251 6.52 2.34 -27.54
N ASP A 252 5.23 2.56 -27.73
CA ASP A 252 4.63 3.90 -27.79
C ASP A 252 3.38 4.04 -26.89
N GLY A 253 3.08 3.01 -26.08
CA GLY A 253 1.90 2.97 -25.24
C GLY A 253 0.59 2.73 -26.00
N SER A 254 0.61 2.70 -27.34
CA SER A 254 -0.59 2.47 -28.13
C SER A 254 -0.90 0.99 -28.33
N ILE A 255 -2.08 0.55 -27.89
CA ILE A 255 -2.51 -0.85 -28.03
C ILE A 255 -3.31 -1.00 -29.34
N GLY A 256 -2.59 -1.18 -30.43
CA GLY A 256 -3.16 -1.44 -31.75
C GLY A 256 -3.42 -2.94 -32.00
N PRO A 257 -3.94 -3.29 -33.18
CA PRO A 257 -4.23 -4.69 -33.54
C PRO A 257 -3.03 -5.63 -33.41
N SER A 258 -1.83 -5.17 -33.78
CA SER A 258 -0.59 -5.94 -33.65
C SER A 258 -0.22 -6.20 -32.20
N SER A 259 -0.28 -5.19 -31.34
CA SER A 259 -0.02 -5.34 -29.91
C SER A 259 -1.01 -6.33 -29.28
N ARG A 260 -2.30 -6.21 -29.59
CA ARG A 260 -3.34 -7.14 -29.09
C ARG A 260 -3.06 -8.58 -29.49
N ALA A 261 -2.71 -8.82 -30.75
CA ALA A 261 -2.44 -10.17 -31.24
C ALA A 261 -1.23 -10.80 -30.54
N VAL A 262 -0.14 -10.04 -30.35
CA VAL A 262 1.06 -10.52 -29.66
C VAL A 262 0.78 -10.72 -28.17
N MET A 263 0.06 -9.81 -27.50
CA MET A 263 -0.33 -9.95 -26.10
C MET A 263 -1.16 -11.22 -25.86
N ARG A 264 -2.16 -11.48 -26.71
CA ARG A 264 -2.97 -12.72 -26.61
C ARG A 264 -2.12 -13.96 -26.82
N SER A 265 -1.23 -13.95 -27.83
CA SER A 265 -0.31 -15.08 -28.08
C SER A 265 0.64 -15.32 -26.90
N TYR A 266 1.16 -14.25 -26.30
CA TYR A 266 1.98 -14.31 -25.09
C TYR A 266 1.22 -14.96 -23.92
N LEU A 267 -0.02 -14.49 -23.65
CA LEU A 267 -0.87 -14.99 -22.59
C LEU A 267 -1.28 -16.45 -22.80
N THR A 268 -1.66 -16.82 -24.03
CA THR A 268 -1.99 -18.20 -24.38
C THR A 268 -0.84 -19.15 -24.09
N ARG A 269 0.40 -18.79 -24.42
CA ARG A 269 1.59 -19.60 -24.09
C ARG A 269 1.82 -19.79 -22.60
N ARG A 270 1.22 -18.96 -21.76
CA ARG A 270 1.26 -19.04 -20.30
C ARG A 270 0.00 -19.64 -19.67
N GLY A 271 -0.89 -20.20 -20.51
CA GLY A 271 -2.13 -20.82 -20.03
C GLY A 271 -3.21 -19.84 -19.62
N VAL A 272 -3.06 -18.55 -19.93
CA VAL A 272 -4.05 -17.52 -19.64
C VAL A 272 -5.03 -17.43 -20.80
N THR A 273 -6.32 -17.65 -20.52
CA THR A 273 -7.38 -17.57 -21.54
C THR A 273 -7.84 -16.13 -21.74
N THR A 274 -7.81 -15.66 -22.99
CA THR A 274 -8.35 -14.35 -23.39
C THR A 274 -9.31 -14.54 -24.57
N THR A 275 -10.22 -13.60 -24.76
CA THR A 275 -11.14 -13.55 -25.90
C THR A 275 -10.78 -12.43 -26.85
N GLN A 276 -11.40 -12.39 -28.03
CA GLN A 276 -11.26 -11.27 -28.95
C GLN A 276 -11.81 -9.96 -28.37
N ASN A 277 -12.76 -10.07 -27.44
CA ASN A 277 -13.40 -8.95 -26.78
C ASN A 277 -12.77 -8.57 -25.43
N THR A 278 -11.67 -9.25 -25.01
CA THR A 278 -10.92 -8.83 -23.81
C THR A 278 -10.44 -7.40 -24.01
N PRO A 279 -10.81 -6.45 -23.15
CA PRO A 279 -10.43 -5.04 -23.25
C PRO A 279 -8.90 -4.84 -23.26
N ASP A 280 -8.44 -3.74 -23.81
CA ASP A 280 -7.00 -3.48 -23.95
C ASP A 280 -6.31 -3.29 -22.60
N ASP A 281 -6.93 -2.59 -21.68
CA ASP A 281 -6.49 -2.43 -20.30
C ASP A 281 -6.36 -3.77 -19.59
N GLU A 282 -7.33 -4.66 -19.75
CA GLU A 282 -7.27 -6.01 -19.19
C GLU A 282 -6.13 -6.84 -19.83
N LEU A 283 -5.92 -6.74 -21.15
CA LEU A 283 -4.79 -7.41 -21.81
C LEU A 283 -3.45 -6.91 -21.27
N VAL A 284 -3.29 -5.60 -21.09
CA VAL A 284 -2.09 -4.98 -20.53
C VAL A 284 -1.83 -5.49 -19.11
N ILE A 285 -2.86 -5.52 -18.27
CA ILE A 285 -2.78 -6.02 -16.91
C ILE A 285 -2.36 -7.48 -16.88
N LEU A 286 -3.05 -8.33 -17.65
CA LEU A 286 -2.75 -9.76 -17.74
C LEU A 286 -1.31 -10.03 -18.20
N VAL A 287 -0.82 -9.27 -19.17
CA VAL A 287 0.59 -9.36 -19.64
C VAL A 287 1.55 -8.97 -18.53
N ASN A 288 1.28 -7.89 -17.79
CA ASN A 288 2.16 -7.43 -16.73
C ASN A 288 2.19 -8.38 -15.52
N GLU A 289 1.11 -9.11 -15.27
CA GLU A 289 1.00 -10.08 -14.17
C GLU A 289 1.65 -11.44 -14.46
N ASN A 290 1.74 -11.84 -15.71
CA ASN A 290 2.24 -13.15 -16.15
C ASN A 290 3.59 -13.05 -16.87
#